data_9bfce9c6e6cd2f15e640f6fcf683d343
#
_entry.id   9bfce9c6e6cd2f15e640f6fcf683d343
#
_cell.length_a   1.000
_cell.length_b   1.000
_cell.length_c   1.000
_cell.angle_alpha   90.00
_cell.angle_beta   90.00
_cell.angle_gamma   90.00
#
_symmetry.space_group_name_H-M   'P 1'
#
loop_
_entity.id
_entity.type
_entity.pdbx_description
1 polymer ?
#
loop_
_entity_poly.entity_id
_entity_poly.type
_entity_poly.pdbx_seq_one_letter_code
_entity_poly.pdbx_strand_id
1 'polypeptide(L)'
;MNANPTPAVEPVVRWSRPQGERTEDLLIVLHGYGANEDDLFGLVPHLPEHVTVAAVRAPLPLQPGSHAWFPLSQDPVTGELGSTAEPVREAVEALHAWVQAVRGDFRTVSLLGFSQGMAMATSLLRLDPEAYACTVALSGFVVDPELAEPRLRELFIRDDDVARVRPKVFWGRGQEDPIISEPRVEETHAWLNAHVDLMKIVYAGLGHAINEQELGHVREYLAHMVPRRG
;
A
#
# COMPACT_ATOMS: atom_id res chain seq x y z
N MET A 1 8.00 34.70 7.91
CA MET A 1 7.09 34.63 6.77
C MET A 1 6.49 33.26 6.80
N ASN A 2 5.24 33.12 7.23
CA ASN A 2 4.55 31.83 7.24
C ASN A 2 4.19 31.48 5.80
N ALA A 3 4.90 30.52 5.21
CA ALA A 3 4.48 29.91 3.96
C ALA A 3 3.12 29.25 4.22
N ASN A 4 2.07 29.77 3.59
CA ASN A 4 0.80 29.04 3.54
C ASN A 4 1.08 27.66 2.93
N PRO A 5 0.66 26.56 3.55
CA PRO A 5 0.82 25.26 2.95
C PRO A 5 0.08 25.28 1.61
N THR A 6 0.76 24.93 0.54
CA THR A 6 0.15 24.71 -0.78
C THR A 6 -0.99 23.72 -0.55
N PRO A 7 -2.23 23.98 -0.99
CA PRO A 7 -3.32 23.04 -0.83
C PRO A 7 -2.90 21.72 -1.46
N ALA A 8 -2.93 20.64 -0.68
CA ALA A 8 -2.66 19.31 -1.17
C ALA A 8 -3.62 19.04 -2.34
N VAL A 9 -3.07 18.76 -3.51
CA VAL A 9 -3.87 18.40 -4.69
C VAL A 9 -4.62 17.12 -4.34
N GLU A 10 -5.96 17.17 -4.34
CA GLU A 10 -6.77 15.98 -4.12
C GLU A 10 -6.40 14.91 -5.16
N PRO A 11 -6.10 13.67 -4.74
CA PRO A 11 -5.76 12.62 -5.68
C PRO A 11 -6.97 12.26 -6.54
N VAL A 12 -6.73 11.83 -7.76
CA VAL A 12 -7.77 11.19 -8.57
C VAL A 12 -8.08 9.83 -7.95
N VAL A 13 -9.37 9.60 -7.65
CA VAL A 13 -9.82 8.37 -6.99
C VAL A 13 -10.99 7.77 -7.76
N ARG A 14 -10.86 6.49 -8.07
CA ARG A 14 -11.96 5.70 -8.63
C ARG A 14 -12.66 4.93 -7.50
N TRP A 15 -13.92 5.27 -7.27
CA TRP A 15 -14.75 4.65 -6.25
C TRP A 15 -15.60 3.52 -6.83
N SER A 16 -15.71 2.41 -6.12
CA SER A 16 -16.60 1.29 -6.52
C SER A 16 -18.09 1.61 -6.31
N ARG A 17 -18.39 2.65 -5.53
CA ARG A 17 -19.76 3.11 -5.23
C ARG A 17 -19.83 4.63 -5.23
N PRO A 18 -20.94 5.23 -5.72
CA PRO A 18 -21.17 6.66 -5.59
C PRO A 18 -21.28 7.05 -4.11
N GLN A 19 -21.06 8.31 -3.78
CA GLN A 19 -20.95 8.79 -2.39
C GLN A 19 -22.15 8.39 -1.49
N GLY A 20 -23.37 8.45 -1.99
CA GLY A 20 -24.58 8.11 -1.23
C GLY A 20 -24.82 6.60 -1.04
N GLU A 21 -24.04 5.73 -1.69
CA GLU A 21 -24.16 4.27 -1.64
C GLU A 21 -22.94 3.58 -1.03
N ARG A 22 -21.98 4.36 -0.51
CA ARG A 22 -20.78 3.81 0.13
C ARG A 22 -21.16 3.08 1.41
N THR A 23 -20.52 1.92 1.59
CA THR A 23 -20.68 1.10 2.80
C THR A 23 -19.85 1.68 3.95
N GLU A 24 -20.03 1.14 5.15
CA GLU A 24 -19.30 1.59 6.35
C GLU A 24 -17.81 1.19 6.35
N ASP A 25 -17.40 0.30 5.47
CA ASP A 25 -16.04 -0.24 5.43
C ASP A 25 -15.36 0.16 4.13
N LEU A 26 -14.16 0.76 4.25
CA LEU A 26 -13.35 1.24 3.13
C LEU A 26 -12.14 0.34 2.91
N LEU A 27 -11.87 -0.01 1.65
CA LEU A 27 -10.61 -0.58 1.19
C LEU A 27 -9.94 0.42 0.24
N ILE A 28 -8.81 0.95 0.63
CA ILE A 28 -7.97 1.81 -0.21
C ILE A 28 -7.03 0.92 -1.01
N VAL A 29 -7.05 1.07 -2.34
CA VAL A 29 -6.26 0.24 -3.27
C VAL A 29 -5.21 1.09 -3.96
N LEU A 30 -3.95 0.64 -3.88
CA LEU A 30 -2.75 1.36 -4.30
C LEU A 30 -2.02 0.57 -5.38
N HIS A 31 -1.99 1.09 -6.60
CA HIS A 31 -1.41 0.42 -7.77
C HIS A 31 0.13 0.43 -7.77
N GLY A 32 0.72 -0.40 -8.64
CA GLY A 32 2.17 -0.47 -8.85
C GLY A 32 2.72 0.68 -9.71
N TYR A 33 4.06 0.73 -9.83
CA TYR A 33 4.77 1.66 -10.70
C TYR A 33 4.34 1.50 -12.16
N GLY A 34 4.06 2.59 -12.83
CA GLY A 34 3.68 2.58 -14.24
C GLY A 34 2.21 2.28 -14.54
N ALA A 35 1.40 2.01 -13.52
CA ALA A 35 -0.05 1.76 -13.64
C ALA A 35 -0.88 3.03 -13.28
N ASN A 36 -2.15 2.86 -13.00
CA ASN A 36 -3.07 3.93 -12.56
C ASN A 36 -4.21 3.33 -11.72
N GLU A 37 -5.19 4.15 -11.32
CA GLU A 37 -6.34 3.75 -10.51
C GLU A 37 -7.26 2.71 -11.15
N ASP A 38 -7.20 2.55 -12.47
CA ASP A 38 -8.03 1.57 -13.19
C ASP A 38 -7.45 0.15 -13.13
N ASP A 39 -6.14 0.02 -12.94
CA ASP A 39 -5.41 -1.25 -12.99
C ASP A 39 -5.96 -2.25 -11.96
N LEU A 40 -5.87 -1.93 -10.67
CA LEU A 40 -6.39 -2.79 -9.61
C LEU A 40 -7.90 -2.65 -9.39
N PHE A 41 -8.56 -1.71 -10.04
CA PHE A 41 -10.02 -1.60 -9.97
C PHE A 41 -10.72 -2.82 -10.58
N GLY A 42 -10.06 -3.52 -11.51
CA GLY A 42 -10.51 -4.80 -12.02
C GLY A 42 -10.68 -5.90 -10.97
N LEU A 43 -10.08 -5.76 -9.78
CA LEU A 43 -10.23 -6.70 -8.67
C LEU A 43 -11.56 -6.55 -7.91
N VAL A 44 -12.26 -5.43 -8.05
CA VAL A 44 -13.48 -5.12 -7.29
C VAL A 44 -14.54 -6.25 -7.32
N PRO A 45 -14.84 -6.92 -8.44
CA PRO A 45 -15.80 -8.02 -8.48
C PRO A 45 -15.40 -9.24 -7.64
N HIS A 46 -14.13 -9.36 -7.29
CA HIS A 46 -13.56 -10.48 -6.53
C HIS A 46 -13.40 -10.17 -5.03
N LEU A 47 -13.61 -8.92 -4.63
CA LEU A 47 -13.51 -8.48 -3.23
C LEU A 47 -14.84 -8.63 -2.49
N PRO A 48 -14.88 -8.56 -1.13
CA PRO A 48 -16.13 -8.64 -0.39
C PRO A 48 -17.09 -7.51 -0.76
N GLU A 49 -18.33 -7.84 -1.12
CA GLU A 49 -19.34 -6.87 -1.58
C GLU A 49 -19.69 -5.78 -0.55
N HIS A 50 -19.51 -6.05 0.74
CA HIS A 50 -19.83 -5.10 1.81
C HIS A 50 -18.72 -4.06 2.04
N VAL A 51 -17.65 -4.08 1.25
CA VAL A 51 -16.55 -3.12 1.34
C VAL A 51 -16.61 -2.15 0.16
N THR A 52 -16.57 -0.85 0.44
CA THR A 52 -16.38 0.18 -0.58
C THR A 52 -14.91 0.24 -0.96
N VAL A 53 -14.60 0.23 -2.25
CA VAL A 53 -13.22 0.32 -2.74
C VAL A 53 -12.94 1.73 -3.25
N ALA A 54 -11.80 2.28 -2.86
CA ALA A 54 -11.22 3.51 -3.38
C ALA A 54 -9.86 3.21 -4.02
N ALA A 55 -9.81 3.15 -5.34
CA ALA A 55 -8.55 3.00 -6.08
C ALA A 55 -7.95 4.39 -6.33
N VAL A 56 -6.77 4.64 -5.77
CA VAL A 56 -6.13 5.96 -5.77
C VAL A 56 -5.05 6.02 -6.84
N ARG A 57 -5.09 7.07 -7.68
CA ARG A 57 -4.03 7.35 -8.64
C ARG A 57 -2.82 7.95 -7.95
N ALA A 58 -1.64 7.39 -8.20
CA ALA A 58 -0.37 7.95 -7.78
C ALA A 58 -0.10 9.33 -8.42
N PRO A 59 0.54 10.25 -7.71
CA PRO A 59 0.63 11.66 -8.12
C PRO A 59 1.63 11.95 -9.26
N LEU A 60 2.65 11.11 -9.44
CA LEU A 60 3.73 11.35 -10.40
C LEU A 60 3.37 10.80 -11.78
N PRO A 61 3.09 11.64 -12.80
CA PRO A 61 2.85 11.16 -14.15
C PRO A 61 4.20 10.74 -14.79
N LEU A 62 4.22 9.56 -15.42
CA LEU A 62 5.37 9.06 -16.18
C LEU A 62 5.15 9.24 -17.68
N GLN A 63 4.02 8.81 -18.19
CA GLN A 63 3.54 8.96 -19.56
C GLN A 63 1.99 8.90 -19.55
N PRO A 64 1.30 9.19 -20.66
CA PRO A 64 -0.16 9.14 -20.70
C PRO A 64 -0.72 7.82 -20.15
N GLY A 65 -1.55 7.92 -19.09
CA GLY A 65 -2.15 6.78 -18.42
C GLY A 65 -1.24 5.98 -17.48
N SER A 66 -0.02 6.43 -17.23
CA SER A 66 0.99 5.74 -16.41
C SER A 66 1.50 6.66 -15.31
N HIS A 67 1.45 6.20 -14.05
CA HIS A 67 1.78 6.99 -12.86
C HIS A 67 2.66 6.20 -11.89
N ALA A 68 3.30 6.90 -10.98
CA ALA A 68 4.10 6.34 -9.90
C ALA A 68 3.87 7.10 -8.59
N TRP A 69 4.06 6.44 -7.47
CA TRP A 69 4.02 7.08 -6.15
C TRP A 69 5.26 7.93 -5.93
N PHE A 70 6.41 7.40 -6.30
CA PHE A 70 7.70 8.08 -6.23
C PHE A 70 8.61 7.60 -7.37
N PRO A 71 9.63 8.39 -7.75
CA PRO A 71 10.57 7.99 -8.79
C PRO A 71 11.33 6.72 -8.41
N LEU A 72 11.58 5.85 -9.38
CA LEU A 72 12.51 4.73 -9.22
C LEU A 72 13.74 4.99 -10.11
N SER A 73 14.91 4.75 -9.56
CA SER A 73 16.18 4.72 -10.25
C SER A 73 16.80 3.33 -10.12
N GLN A 74 17.47 2.89 -11.17
CA GLN A 74 18.22 1.65 -11.12
C GLN A 74 19.67 1.94 -10.71
N ASP A 75 20.14 1.22 -9.69
CA ASP A 75 21.55 1.28 -9.31
C ASP A 75 22.40 0.74 -10.46
N PRO A 76 23.41 1.50 -10.97
CA PRO A 76 24.17 1.10 -12.14
C PRO A 76 25.13 -0.08 -11.88
N VAL A 77 25.37 -0.44 -10.62
CA VAL A 77 26.29 -1.52 -10.23
C VAL A 77 25.51 -2.79 -9.90
N THR A 78 24.47 -2.69 -9.07
CA THR A 78 23.69 -3.85 -8.62
C THR A 78 22.49 -4.14 -9.51
N GLY A 79 22.03 -3.15 -10.29
CA GLY A 79 20.77 -3.25 -11.07
C GLY A 79 19.51 -3.12 -10.23
N GLU A 80 19.61 -2.92 -8.93
CA GLU A 80 18.46 -2.82 -8.04
C GLU A 80 17.69 -1.53 -8.24
N LEU A 81 16.36 -1.62 -8.11
CA LEU A 81 15.46 -0.48 -8.13
C LEU A 81 15.40 0.17 -6.76
N GLY A 82 15.65 1.47 -6.68
CA GLY A 82 15.59 2.25 -5.45
C GLY A 82 15.00 3.64 -5.67
N SER A 83 14.79 4.35 -4.58
CA SER A 83 14.40 5.75 -4.56
C SER A 83 15.12 6.49 -3.45
N THR A 84 15.14 7.82 -3.52
CA THR A 84 15.63 8.65 -2.42
C THR A 84 14.52 8.88 -1.38
N ALA A 85 14.89 9.22 -0.15
CA ALA A 85 13.95 9.34 0.97
C ALA A 85 12.89 10.44 0.77
N GLU A 86 13.29 11.59 0.23
CA GLU A 86 12.40 12.76 0.15
C GLU A 86 11.16 12.53 -0.73
N PRO A 87 11.26 12.03 -1.98
CA PRO A 87 10.07 11.74 -2.79
C PRO A 87 9.16 10.68 -2.17
N VAL A 88 9.72 9.68 -1.48
CA VAL A 88 8.93 8.68 -0.76
C VAL A 88 8.14 9.33 0.37
N ARG A 89 8.81 10.17 1.17
CA ARG A 89 8.19 10.91 2.27
C ARG A 89 7.03 11.79 1.78
N GLU A 90 7.28 12.61 0.75
CA GLU A 90 6.27 13.50 0.17
C GLU A 90 5.03 12.73 -0.31
N ALA A 91 5.24 11.60 -1.00
CA ALA A 91 4.15 10.77 -1.49
C ALA A 91 3.34 10.16 -0.32
N VAL A 92 4.03 9.66 0.71
CA VAL A 92 3.39 9.04 1.88
C VAL A 92 2.63 10.07 2.69
N GLU A 93 3.19 11.26 2.94
CA GLU A 93 2.52 12.34 3.66
C GLU A 93 1.27 12.84 2.91
N ALA A 94 1.36 13.02 1.59
CA ALA A 94 0.23 13.43 0.77
C ALA A 94 -0.92 12.40 0.80
N LEU A 95 -0.57 11.11 0.63
CA LEU A 95 -1.56 10.03 0.70
C LEU A 95 -2.16 9.92 2.10
N HIS A 96 -1.33 10.02 3.15
CA HIS A 96 -1.80 10.00 4.54
C HIS A 96 -2.78 11.14 4.82
N ALA A 97 -2.47 12.36 4.39
CA ALA A 97 -3.36 13.51 4.55
C ALA A 97 -4.72 13.27 3.90
N TRP A 98 -4.74 12.70 2.69
CA TRP A 98 -5.99 12.34 2.02
C TRP A 98 -6.75 11.24 2.80
N VAL A 99 -6.07 10.21 3.27
CA VAL A 99 -6.69 9.14 4.09
C VAL A 99 -7.33 9.74 5.34
N GLN A 100 -6.63 10.65 6.05
CA GLN A 100 -7.19 11.33 7.23
C GLN A 100 -8.44 12.16 6.90
N ALA A 101 -8.51 12.76 5.71
CA ALA A 101 -9.66 13.55 5.28
C ALA A 101 -10.90 12.69 5.00
N VAL A 102 -10.72 11.45 4.48
CA VAL A 102 -11.85 10.60 4.07
C VAL A 102 -12.23 9.56 5.14
N ARG A 103 -11.32 9.16 6.03
CA ARG A 103 -11.54 8.05 6.97
C ARG A 103 -12.70 8.27 7.93
N GLY A 104 -13.03 9.51 8.26
CA GLY A 104 -14.11 9.85 9.19
C GLY A 104 -15.51 9.43 8.71
N ASP A 105 -15.66 9.19 7.41
CA ASP A 105 -16.91 8.73 6.80
C ASP A 105 -17.11 7.20 6.91
N PHE A 106 -16.11 6.47 7.42
CA PHE A 106 -16.10 5.02 7.45
C PHE A 106 -15.83 4.48 8.85
N ARG A 107 -16.42 3.34 9.14
CA ARG A 107 -16.22 2.60 10.39
C ARG A 107 -14.81 2.00 10.44
N THR A 108 -14.40 1.36 9.35
CA THR A 108 -13.07 0.78 9.21
C THR A 108 -12.42 1.20 7.89
N VAL A 109 -11.10 1.33 7.94
CA VAL A 109 -10.26 1.53 6.75
C VAL A 109 -9.27 0.38 6.67
N SER A 110 -9.14 -0.22 5.50
CA SER A 110 -8.14 -1.24 5.18
C SER A 110 -7.33 -0.83 3.96
N LEU A 111 -6.15 -1.40 3.80
CA LEU A 111 -5.25 -1.10 2.70
C LEU A 111 -5.03 -2.34 1.82
N LEU A 112 -4.90 -2.14 0.50
CA LEU A 112 -4.39 -3.12 -0.43
C LEU A 112 -3.36 -2.43 -1.32
N GLY A 113 -2.14 -2.92 -1.35
CA GLY A 113 -1.09 -2.39 -2.21
C GLY A 113 -0.38 -3.47 -3.01
N PHE A 114 -0.17 -3.21 -4.31
CA PHE A 114 0.60 -4.07 -5.20
C PHE A 114 1.93 -3.40 -5.57
N SER A 115 3.04 -4.12 -5.49
CA SER A 115 4.36 -3.63 -5.90
C SER A 115 4.73 -2.32 -5.18
N GLN A 116 4.95 -1.21 -5.87
CA GLN A 116 5.16 0.11 -5.26
C GLN A 116 3.98 0.55 -4.36
N GLY A 117 2.76 0.14 -4.68
CA GLY A 117 1.59 0.36 -3.81
C GLY A 117 1.68 -0.37 -2.47
N MET A 118 2.34 -1.55 -2.40
CA MET A 118 2.65 -2.20 -1.13
C MET A 118 3.62 -1.35 -0.30
N ALA A 119 4.64 -0.75 -0.92
CA ALA A 119 5.56 0.15 -0.24
C ALA A 119 4.81 1.35 0.38
N MET A 120 3.83 1.89 -0.33
CA MET A 120 2.94 2.94 0.18
C MET A 120 2.06 2.46 1.33
N ALA A 121 1.41 1.30 1.19
CA ALA A 121 0.53 0.74 2.22
C ALA A 121 1.30 0.47 3.53
N THR A 122 2.48 -0.13 3.45
CA THR A 122 3.32 -0.38 4.64
C THR A 122 3.88 0.91 5.24
N SER A 123 4.16 1.93 4.43
CA SER A 123 4.56 3.25 4.92
C SER A 123 3.42 3.96 5.66
N LEU A 124 2.17 3.85 5.20
CA LEU A 124 1.01 4.35 5.94
C LEU A 124 0.84 3.66 7.30
N LEU A 125 1.09 2.35 7.40
CA LEU A 125 1.12 1.64 8.69
C LEU A 125 2.15 2.22 9.65
N ARG A 126 3.30 2.66 9.16
CA ARG A 126 4.35 3.28 9.98
C ARG A 126 3.95 4.65 10.51
N LEU A 127 3.12 5.39 9.77
CA LEU A 127 2.59 6.68 10.24
C LEU A 127 1.50 6.52 11.29
N ASP A 128 0.59 5.57 11.11
CA ASP A 128 -0.56 5.37 11.99
C ASP A 128 -0.92 3.87 12.07
N PRO A 129 -0.19 3.09 12.88
CA PRO A 129 -0.34 1.64 12.92
C PRO A 129 -1.69 1.16 13.48
N GLU A 130 -2.43 2.00 14.20
CA GLU A 130 -3.76 1.70 14.75
C GLU A 130 -4.91 2.09 13.80
N ALA A 131 -4.60 2.80 12.72
CA ALA A 131 -5.63 3.38 11.83
C ALA A 131 -6.32 2.36 10.93
N TYR A 132 -5.71 1.20 10.70
CA TYR A 132 -6.14 0.26 9.67
C TYR A 132 -6.58 -1.06 10.26
N ALA A 133 -7.77 -1.55 9.83
CA ALA A 133 -8.30 -2.83 10.26
C ALA A 133 -7.40 -4.00 9.80
N CYS A 134 -6.89 -3.90 8.58
CA CYS A 134 -5.89 -4.81 8.03
C CYS A 134 -5.21 -4.23 6.79
N THR A 135 -4.10 -4.85 6.38
CA THR A 135 -3.38 -4.51 5.15
C THR A 135 -3.14 -5.76 4.32
N VAL A 136 -3.44 -5.66 3.03
CA VAL A 136 -3.09 -6.65 2.01
C VAL A 136 -1.89 -6.12 1.23
N ALA A 137 -0.77 -6.81 1.35
CA ALA A 137 0.52 -6.46 0.79
C ALA A 137 0.89 -7.47 -0.31
N LEU A 138 0.90 -7.05 -1.59
CA LEU A 138 1.07 -7.96 -2.73
C LEU A 138 2.33 -7.63 -3.52
N SER A 139 3.17 -8.63 -3.75
CA SER A 139 4.35 -8.63 -4.66
C SER A 139 5.16 -7.33 -4.62
N GLY A 140 5.39 -6.78 -3.42
CA GLY A 140 6.11 -5.53 -3.23
C GLY A 140 7.18 -5.63 -2.15
N PHE A 141 7.50 -4.50 -1.57
CA PHE A 141 8.57 -4.37 -0.59
C PHE A 141 8.21 -3.36 0.50
N VAL A 142 8.94 -3.41 1.60
CA VAL A 142 8.91 -2.37 2.65
C VAL A 142 10.01 -1.34 2.33
N VAL A 143 9.67 -0.05 2.43
CA VAL A 143 10.66 1.02 2.24
C VAL A 143 11.79 0.87 3.24
N ASP A 144 13.03 0.88 2.75
CA ASP A 144 14.22 0.78 3.59
C ASP A 144 14.30 1.98 4.55
N PRO A 145 14.36 1.74 5.86
CA PRO A 145 14.55 2.82 6.84
C PRO A 145 15.88 3.57 6.67
N GLU A 146 16.90 2.97 6.07
CA GLU A 146 18.19 3.62 5.84
C GLU A 146 18.15 4.65 4.70
N LEU A 147 17.17 4.59 3.82
CA LEU A 147 16.93 5.65 2.83
C LEU A 147 16.52 6.97 3.47
N ALA A 148 15.99 6.94 4.70
CA ALA A 148 15.61 8.15 5.41
C ALA A 148 16.81 8.69 6.19
N GLU A 149 17.13 9.98 5.99
CA GLU A 149 17.99 10.71 6.92
C GLU A 149 17.41 10.58 8.35
N PRO A 150 18.24 10.57 9.41
CA PRO A 150 17.76 10.36 10.79
C PRO A 150 16.55 11.21 11.18
N ARG A 151 16.50 12.47 10.75
CA ARG A 151 15.36 13.38 11.00
C ARG A 151 14.08 12.97 10.29
N LEU A 152 14.16 12.41 9.10
CA LEU A 152 13.01 11.93 8.34
C LEU A 152 12.53 10.59 8.88
N ARG A 153 13.45 9.75 9.36
CA ARG A 153 13.14 8.48 10.02
C ARG A 153 12.27 8.69 11.27
N GLU A 154 12.60 9.66 12.11
CA GLU A 154 11.82 9.98 13.30
C GLU A 154 10.41 10.51 12.98
N LEU A 155 10.24 11.14 11.80
CA LEU A 155 8.97 11.77 11.44
C LEU A 155 7.93 10.81 10.84
N PHE A 156 8.36 9.80 10.07
CA PHE A 156 7.39 8.96 9.36
C PHE A 156 7.63 7.45 9.42
N ILE A 157 8.80 6.98 9.87
CA ILE A 157 9.07 5.56 10.08
C ILE A 157 9.11 5.29 11.59
N ARG A 158 8.00 4.74 12.13
CA ARG A 158 7.81 4.49 13.55
C ARG A 158 7.74 2.98 13.82
N ASP A 159 8.81 2.27 13.51
CA ASP A 159 8.84 0.80 13.57
C ASP A 159 8.60 0.26 14.99
N ASP A 160 9.07 0.96 16.04
CA ASP A 160 8.79 0.57 17.43
C ASP A 160 7.28 0.62 17.76
N ASP A 161 6.55 1.63 17.25
CA ASP A 161 5.11 1.71 17.43
C ASP A 161 4.40 0.60 16.64
N VAL A 162 4.84 0.31 15.41
CA VAL A 162 4.30 -0.80 14.61
C VAL A 162 4.54 -2.14 15.31
N ALA A 163 5.75 -2.37 15.85
CA ALA A 163 6.08 -3.59 16.59
C ALA A 163 5.24 -3.76 17.87
N ARG A 164 4.89 -2.67 18.54
CA ARG A 164 4.01 -2.67 19.72
C ARG A 164 2.56 -2.97 19.36
N VAL A 165 2.03 -2.39 18.29
CA VAL A 165 0.64 -2.55 17.83
C VAL A 165 0.42 -3.89 17.15
N ARG A 166 1.41 -4.35 16.37
CA ARG A 166 1.34 -5.57 15.54
C ARG A 166 0.11 -5.61 14.64
N PRO A 167 -0.02 -4.63 13.69
CA PRO A 167 -1.17 -4.61 12.79
C PRO A 167 -1.26 -5.87 11.93
N LYS A 168 -2.47 -6.23 11.53
CA LYS A 168 -2.75 -7.43 10.73
C LYS A 168 -2.34 -7.23 9.28
N VAL A 169 -1.44 -8.07 8.78
CA VAL A 169 -0.94 -7.97 7.39
C VAL A 169 -1.00 -9.34 6.70
N PHE A 170 -1.65 -9.37 5.55
CA PHE A 170 -1.51 -10.46 4.57
C PHE A 170 -0.42 -10.08 3.59
N TRP A 171 0.57 -10.95 3.39
CA TRP A 171 1.61 -10.77 2.39
C TRP A 171 1.60 -11.91 1.38
N GLY A 172 1.14 -11.62 0.16
CA GLY A 172 1.13 -12.50 -0.99
C GLY A 172 2.24 -12.14 -1.99
N ARG A 173 2.91 -13.15 -2.56
CA ARG A 173 3.89 -12.93 -3.62
C ARG A 173 4.09 -14.14 -4.52
N GLY A 174 4.50 -13.89 -5.76
CA GLY A 174 4.99 -14.93 -6.65
C GLY A 174 6.35 -15.48 -6.21
N GLN A 175 6.57 -16.78 -6.41
CA GLN A 175 7.86 -17.42 -6.18
C GLN A 175 8.88 -17.03 -7.25
N GLU A 176 8.41 -16.76 -8.48
CA GLU A 176 9.24 -16.51 -9.67
C GLU A 176 9.20 -15.03 -10.06
N ASP A 177 9.00 -14.13 -9.08
CA ASP A 177 8.95 -12.68 -9.31
C ASP A 177 10.33 -12.15 -9.77
N PRO A 178 10.46 -11.67 -11.02
CA PRO A 178 11.74 -11.19 -11.54
C PRO A 178 12.00 -9.70 -11.22
N ILE A 179 11.04 -9.01 -10.61
CA ILE A 179 11.09 -7.56 -10.40
C ILE A 179 11.60 -7.22 -9.00
N ILE A 180 11.12 -7.95 -7.98
CA ILE A 180 11.55 -7.74 -6.61
C ILE A 180 12.71 -8.71 -6.33
N SER A 181 13.92 -8.17 -6.16
CA SER A 181 15.13 -8.96 -5.93
C SER A 181 15.04 -9.79 -4.63
N GLU A 182 15.72 -10.93 -4.60
CA GLU A 182 15.71 -11.80 -3.42
C GLU A 182 16.20 -11.08 -2.15
N PRO A 183 17.28 -10.27 -2.16
CA PRO A 183 17.68 -9.49 -0.99
C PRO A 183 16.54 -8.60 -0.49
N ARG A 184 15.82 -7.92 -1.39
CA ARG A 184 14.67 -7.07 -1.05
C ARG A 184 13.50 -7.87 -0.45
N VAL A 185 13.29 -9.08 -0.93
CA VAL A 185 12.29 -10.01 -0.36
C VAL A 185 12.68 -10.43 1.06
N GLU A 186 13.95 -10.74 1.30
CA GLU A 186 14.47 -11.11 2.62
C GLU A 186 14.35 -9.96 3.62
N GLU A 187 14.75 -8.76 3.25
CA GLU A 187 14.61 -7.54 4.06
C GLU A 187 13.13 -7.27 4.41
N THR A 188 12.25 -7.34 3.41
CA THR A 188 10.81 -7.17 3.58
C THR A 188 10.24 -8.22 4.54
N HIS A 189 10.65 -9.49 4.39
CA HIS A 189 10.21 -10.57 5.27
C HIS A 189 10.69 -10.36 6.71
N ALA A 190 11.95 -9.99 6.88
CA ALA A 190 12.52 -9.72 8.20
C ALA A 190 11.75 -8.60 8.91
N TRP A 191 11.49 -7.50 8.20
CA TRP A 191 10.73 -6.38 8.75
C TRP A 191 9.30 -6.79 9.12
N LEU A 192 8.56 -7.42 8.20
CA LEU A 192 7.17 -7.85 8.46
C LEU A 192 7.09 -8.81 9.65
N ASN A 193 7.98 -9.78 9.74
CA ASN A 193 8.02 -10.72 10.87
C ASN A 193 8.25 -10.04 12.22
N ALA A 194 9.12 -9.03 12.25
CA ALA A 194 9.45 -8.31 13.47
C ALA A 194 8.30 -7.40 13.94
N HIS A 195 7.54 -6.81 13.01
CA HIS A 195 6.69 -5.66 13.33
C HIS A 195 5.19 -5.92 13.25
N VAL A 196 4.72 -6.94 12.49
CA VAL A 196 3.29 -7.12 12.25
C VAL A 196 2.79 -8.52 12.64
N ASP A 197 1.49 -8.71 12.72
CA ASP A 197 0.87 -10.04 12.75
C ASP A 197 0.69 -10.51 11.31
N LEU A 198 1.62 -11.35 10.87
CA LEU A 198 1.85 -11.68 9.47
C LEU A 198 1.19 -12.99 9.05
N MET A 199 0.35 -12.93 8.00
CA MET A 199 -0.03 -14.07 7.18
C MET A 199 0.72 -14.00 5.85
N LYS A 200 1.66 -14.95 5.59
CA LYS A 200 2.46 -14.99 4.36
C LYS A 200 2.09 -16.17 3.49
N ILE A 201 1.85 -15.92 2.19
CA ILE A 201 1.66 -16.98 1.18
C ILE A 201 2.57 -16.70 -0.02
N VAL A 202 3.28 -17.74 -0.47
CA VAL A 202 4.12 -17.71 -1.68
C VAL A 202 3.48 -18.62 -2.73
N TYR A 203 3.24 -18.10 -3.93
CA TYR A 203 2.57 -18.80 -5.01
C TYR A 203 3.57 -19.35 -6.00
N ALA A 204 3.64 -20.68 -6.11
CA ALA A 204 4.53 -21.36 -7.05
C ALA A 204 4.14 -21.02 -8.51
N GLY A 205 5.15 -20.79 -9.36
CA GLY A 205 4.97 -20.46 -10.77
C GLY A 205 4.41 -19.06 -11.05
N LEU A 206 4.15 -18.25 -10.03
CA LEU A 206 3.69 -16.87 -10.20
C LEU A 206 4.88 -15.92 -10.26
N GLY A 207 4.90 -15.05 -11.29
CA GLY A 207 5.83 -13.94 -11.43
C GLY A 207 5.36 -12.68 -10.68
N HIS A 208 5.65 -11.50 -11.25
CA HIS A 208 5.23 -10.20 -10.71
C HIS A 208 3.77 -9.88 -11.12
N ALA A 209 2.82 -10.60 -10.57
CA ALA A 209 1.41 -10.51 -10.92
C ALA A 209 0.52 -10.99 -9.75
N ILE A 210 -0.79 -10.83 -9.91
CA ILE A 210 -1.82 -11.38 -9.03
C ILE A 210 -2.56 -12.46 -9.81
N ASN A 211 -2.75 -13.66 -9.23
CA ASN A 211 -3.53 -14.72 -9.83
C ASN A 211 -4.86 -14.98 -9.08
N GLU A 212 -5.72 -15.81 -9.65
CA GLU A 212 -7.04 -16.13 -9.08
C GLU A 212 -6.93 -16.78 -7.69
N GLN A 213 -5.91 -17.62 -7.46
CA GLN A 213 -5.71 -18.28 -6.17
C GLN A 213 -5.35 -17.25 -5.08
N GLU A 214 -4.44 -16.33 -5.37
CA GLU A 214 -4.07 -15.24 -4.46
C GLU A 214 -5.29 -14.36 -4.16
N LEU A 215 -6.05 -14.02 -5.19
CA LEU A 215 -7.25 -13.21 -5.06
C LEU A 215 -8.33 -13.88 -4.20
N GLY A 216 -8.46 -15.21 -4.29
CA GLY A 216 -9.31 -16.00 -3.41
C GLY A 216 -8.90 -15.86 -1.93
N HIS A 217 -7.60 -16.01 -1.62
CA HIS A 217 -7.07 -15.84 -0.26
C HIS A 217 -7.21 -14.38 0.25
N VAL A 218 -7.00 -13.40 -0.62
CA VAL A 218 -7.22 -11.97 -0.28
C VAL A 218 -8.68 -11.73 0.09
N ARG A 219 -9.62 -12.28 -0.68
CA ARG A 219 -11.07 -12.17 -0.38
C ARG A 219 -11.43 -12.78 0.97
N GLU A 220 -10.93 -13.99 1.24
CA GLU A 220 -11.17 -14.68 2.51
C GLU A 220 -10.57 -13.90 3.69
N TYR A 221 -9.34 -13.42 3.53
CA TYR A 221 -8.66 -12.61 4.53
C TYR A 221 -9.44 -11.33 4.86
N LEU A 222 -9.84 -10.56 3.83
CA LEU A 222 -10.63 -9.34 4.01
C LEU A 222 -11.99 -9.64 4.66
N ALA A 223 -12.69 -10.69 4.24
CA ALA A 223 -13.97 -11.08 4.83
C ALA A 223 -13.85 -11.47 6.32
N HIS A 224 -12.71 -12.04 6.73
CA HIS A 224 -12.41 -12.37 8.11
C HIS A 224 -12.05 -11.13 8.94
N MET A 225 -11.21 -10.23 8.40
CA MET A 225 -10.73 -9.05 9.12
C MET A 225 -11.78 -7.93 9.19
N VAL A 226 -12.64 -7.85 8.19
CA VAL A 226 -13.72 -6.85 8.09
C VAL A 226 -15.05 -7.58 7.91
N PRO A 227 -15.59 -8.23 8.96
CA PRO A 227 -16.79 -9.02 8.83
C PRO A 227 -18.01 -8.12 8.57
N ARG A 228 -18.92 -8.62 7.71
CA ARG A 228 -20.22 -8.00 7.50
C ARG A 228 -21.01 -8.00 8.83
N ARG A 229 -21.52 -6.83 9.20
CA ARG A 229 -22.48 -6.77 10.30
C ARG A 229 -23.87 -7.20 9.78
N GLY A 230 -24.51 -8.08 10.50
CA GLY A 230 -25.87 -8.52 10.24
C GLY A 230 -26.90 -7.41 10.46
#